data_d2f0481112225aa252880636bb928d0c
#
_entry.id   d2f0481112225aa252880636bb928d0c
#
_cell.length_a   1.000
_cell.length_b   1.000
_cell.length_c   1.000
_cell.angle_alpha   90.00
_cell.angle_beta   90.00
_cell.angle_gamma   90.00
#
_symmetry.space_group_name_H-M   'P 1'
#
loop_
_entity.id
_entity.type
_entity.pdbx_description
1 polymer ?
#
loop_
_entity_poly.entity_id
_entity_poly.type
_entity_poly.pdbx_seq_one_letter_code
_entity_poly.pdbx_strand_id
1 'polypeptide(L)'
;MVTYDGEDVTSQAAITNVTTGEPVENAAWTTTEIGEYKFQAVYDSYTSDPVTVSAIDKNKDKEFYRYVLLLKFTYMTCGNCVTAQGYFDALDEADRDHFLVVAAHQPEGMPMDPYWCSEGISLKSKMKVGVYSTWSYNFEDLVVGIGAGAISKTSIRQQISHAEKTYPA
;
A
#
# COMPACT_ATOMS: atom_id res chain seq x y z
N MET A 1 -20.52 -12.90 -20.42
CA MET A 1 -21.71 -12.60 -21.22
C MET A 1 -21.43 -12.97 -22.67
N VAL A 2 -22.28 -13.76 -23.31
CA VAL A 2 -22.23 -14.12 -24.74
C VAL A 2 -23.35 -13.38 -25.44
N THR A 3 -23.04 -12.66 -26.50
CA THR A 3 -24.03 -11.92 -27.30
C THR A 3 -24.03 -12.41 -28.73
N TYR A 4 -25.23 -12.52 -29.32
CA TYR A 4 -25.43 -12.85 -30.71
C TYR A 4 -26.44 -11.85 -31.32
N ASP A 5 -26.05 -11.16 -32.37
CA ASP A 5 -26.85 -10.10 -33.03
C ASP A 5 -27.37 -9.01 -32.06
N GLY A 6 -26.55 -8.71 -31.00
CA GLY A 6 -26.87 -7.72 -29.96
C GLY A 6 -27.74 -8.25 -28.81
N GLU A 7 -28.24 -9.47 -28.85
CA GLU A 7 -28.99 -10.09 -27.77
C GLU A 7 -28.12 -10.95 -26.86
N ASP A 8 -28.43 -10.97 -25.54
CA ASP A 8 -27.76 -11.85 -24.58
C ASP A 8 -28.23 -13.29 -24.69
N VAL A 9 -27.38 -14.15 -25.19
CA VAL A 9 -27.60 -15.59 -25.35
C VAL A 9 -26.78 -16.43 -24.37
N THR A 10 -26.25 -15.84 -23.32
CA THR A 10 -25.33 -16.49 -22.36
C THR A 10 -25.89 -17.78 -21.77
N SER A 11 -27.20 -17.82 -21.47
CA SER A 11 -27.87 -19.00 -20.90
C SER A 11 -28.11 -20.13 -21.90
N GLN A 12 -27.99 -19.86 -23.20
CA GLN A 12 -28.24 -20.78 -24.30
C GLN A 12 -26.95 -21.22 -24.99
N ALA A 13 -25.86 -20.49 -24.80
CA ALA A 13 -24.57 -20.77 -25.40
C ALA A 13 -23.79 -21.82 -24.60
N ALA A 14 -23.18 -22.77 -25.30
CA ALA A 14 -22.22 -23.68 -24.71
C ALA A 14 -20.86 -22.99 -24.65
N ILE A 15 -20.31 -22.78 -23.45
CA ILE A 15 -19.00 -22.16 -23.25
C ILE A 15 -17.98 -23.24 -22.90
N THR A 16 -16.82 -23.21 -23.54
CA THR A 16 -15.74 -24.17 -23.30
C THR A 16 -14.46 -23.38 -22.96
N ASN A 17 -13.74 -23.82 -21.94
CA ASN A 17 -12.37 -23.42 -21.71
C ASN A 17 -11.48 -24.18 -22.69
N VAL A 18 -11.04 -23.53 -23.77
CA VAL A 18 -10.25 -24.20 -24.83
C VAL A 18 -8.82 -24.53 -24.36
N THR A 19 -8.35 -23.89 -23.28
CA THR A 19 -7.02 -24.18 -22.69
C THR A 19 -7.02 -25.53 -21.98
N THR A 20 -8.09 -25.86 -21.25
CA THR A 20 -8.20 -27.11 -20.49
C THR A 20 -9.09 -28.16 -21.21
N GLY A 21 -9.88 -27.74 -22.16
CA GLY A 21 -10.88 -28.60 -22.86
C GLY A 21 -12.16 -28.82 -22.07
N GLU A 22 -12.33 -28.14 -20.92
CA GLU A 22 -13.48 -28.36 -20.03
C GLU A 22 -14.66 -27.41 -20.33
N PRO A 23 -15.91 -27.88 -20.21
CA PRO A 23 -17.06 -27.01 -20.31
C PRO A 23 -17.15 -26.05 -19.12
N VAL A 24 -17.69 -24.85 -19.37
CA VAL A 24 -17.97 -23.84 -18.35
C VAL A 24 -19.45 -23.88 -17.99
N GLU A 25 -19.77 -24.35 -16.80
CA GLU A 25 -21.16 -24.46 -16.33
C GLU A 25 -21.69 -23.10 -15.84
N ASN A 26 -22.94 -22.79 -16.15
CA ASN A 26 -23.61 -21.55 -15.71
C ASN A 26 -22.89 -20.27 -16.06
N ALA A 27 -22.05 -20.27 -17.09
CA ALA A 27 -21.19 -19.15 -17.51
C ALA A 27 -20.28 -18.61 -16.36
N ALA A 28 -19.98 -19.44 -15.36
CA ALA A 28 -19.12 -19.14 -14.24
C ALA A 28 -17.90 -20.07 -14.26
N TRP A 29 -16.71 -19.45 -14.17
CA TRP A 29 -15.44 -20.17 -14.13
C TRP A 29 -14.56 -19.60 -13.03
N THR A 30 -13.86 -20.47 -12.32
CA THR A 30 -12.91 -20.12 -11.27
C THR A 30 -11.66 -20.96 -11.38
N THR A 31 -10.52 -20.40 -11.03
CA THR A 31 -9.26 -21.13 -10.94
C THR A 31 -8.40 -20.60 -9.78
N THR A 32 -7.56 -21.46 -9.23
CA THR A 32 -6.49 -21.09 -8.30
C THR A 32 -5.12 -21.04 -8.97
N GLU A 33 -5.04 -21.44 -10.24
CA GLU A 33 -3.79 -21.45 -11.00
C GLU A 33 -3.65 -20.16 -11.80
N ILE A 34 -2.47 -19.55 -11.70
CA ILE A 34 -2.10 -18.35 -12.47
C ILE A 34 -1.81 -18.77 -13.91
N GLY A 35 -2.37 -18.03 -14.87
CA GLY A 35 -2.13 -18.32 -16.27
C GLY A 35 -3.10 -17.61 -17.20
N GLU A 36 -2.93 -17.85 -18.48
CA GLU A 36 -3.85 -17.39 -19.52
C GLU A 36 -4.77 -18.53 -19.95
N TYR A 37 -6.05 -18.25 -19.94
CA TYR A 37 -7.09 -19.20 -20.31
C TYR A 37 -7.90 -18.63 -21.47
N LYS A 38 -8.20 -19.48 -22.45
CA LYS A 38 -8.99 -19.11 -23.62
C LYS A 38 -10.37 -19.72 -23.53
N PHE A 39 -11.37 -18.94 -23.75
CA PHE A 39 -12.78 -19.37 -23.73
C PHE A 39 -13.40 -19.14 -25.08
N GLN A 40 -14.22 -20.07 -25.50
CA GLN A 40 -14.96 -20.01 -26.74
C GLN A 40 -16.42 -20.40 -26.49
N ALA A 41 -17.34 -19.71 -27.14
CA ALA A 41 -18.75 -19.98 -27.04
C ALA A 41 -19.31 -20.52 -28.35
N VAL A 42 -20.25 -21.46 -28.23
CA VAL A 42 -21.03 -21.99 -29.37
C VAL A 42 -22.49 -21.71 -29.08
N TYR A 43 -23.18 -21.08 -30.01
CA TYR A 43 -24.62 -20.85 -29.97
C TYR A 43 -25.22 -21.23 -31.32
N ASP A 44 -26.14 -22.18 -31.30
CA ASP A 44 -26.71 -22.82 -32.51
C ASP A 44 -25.58 -23.38 -33.42
N SER A 45 -25.42 -22.87 -34.61
CA SER A 45 -24.35 -23.26 -35.57
C SER A 45 -23.14 -22.28 -35.57
N TYR A 46 -23.17 -21.27 -34.72
CA TYR A 46 -22.13 -20.22 -34.66
C TYR A 46 -21.15 -20.49 -33.55
N THR A 47 -19.87 -20.26 -33.87
CA THR A 47 -18.75 -20.35 -32.90
C THR A 47 -18.06 -19.01 -32.80
N SER A 48 -17.87 -18.51 -31.58
CA SER A 48 -17.19 -17.24 -31.34
C SER A 48 -15.69 -17.36 -31.60
N ASP A 49 -15.03 -16.23 -31.81
CA ASP A 49 -13.57 -16.15 -31.61
C ASP A 49 -13.21 -16.42 -30.14
N PRO A 50 -12.04 -17.00 -29.86
CA PRO A 50 -11.60 -17.25 -28.51
C PRO A 50 -11.30 -15.94 -27.78
N VAL A 51 -11.80 -15.80 -26.54
CA VAL A 51 -11.49 -14.69 -25.63
C VAL A 51 -10.45 -15.14 -24.61
N THR A 52 -9.36 -14.40 -24.46
CA THR A 52 -8.33 -14.68 -23.46
C THR A 52 -8.65 -13.99 -22.14
N VAL A 53 -8.58 -14.75 -21.05
CA VAL A 53 -8.70 -14.26 -19.67
C VAL A 53 -7.42 -14.61 -18.92
N SER A 54 -6.81 -13.62 -18.28
CA SER A 54 -5.62 -13.83 -17.45
C SER A 54 -6.02 -14.00 -15.99
N ALA A 55 -5.72 -15.17 -15.43
CA ALA A 55 -5.78 -15.40 -13.99
C ALA A 55 -4.47 -14.90 -13.36
N ILE A 56 -4.56 -13.89 -12.54
CA ILE A 56 -3.41 -13.28 -11.85
C ILE A 56 -3.49 -13.54 -10.34
N ASP A 57 -2.32 -13.68 -9.72
CA ASP A 57 -2.24 -13.67 -8.26
C ASP A 57 -2.40 -12.23 -7.75
N LYS A 58 -3.53 -11.94 -7.15
CA LYS A 58 -3.78 -10.61 -6.55
C LYS A 58 -2.75 -10.21 -5.50
N ASN A 59 -2.00 -11.18 -4.98
CA ASN A 59 -0.97 -10.92 -3.98
C ASN A 59 0.43 -10.79 -4.58
N LYS A 60 0.68 -11.41 -5.76
CA LYS A 60 1.99 -11.40 -6.41
C LYS A 60 2.20 -10.15 -7.28
N ASP A 61 1.14 -9.64 -7.90
CA ASP A 61 1.18 -8.45 -8.78
C ASP A 61 0.74 -7.18 -8.06
N LYS A 62 0.78 -7.15 -6.74
CA LYS A 62 0.75 -5.89 -6.01
C LYS A 62 2.09 -5.19 -6.19
N GLU A 63 2.35 -4.66 -7.37
CA GLU A 63 3.36 -3.60 -7.61
C GLU A 63 3.07 -2.34 -6.79
N PHE A 64 1.91 -2.26 -6.15
CA PHE A 64 1.55 -1.19 -5.23
C PHE A 64 1.85 -1.64 -3.80
N TYR A 65 3.12 -1.50 -3.40
CA TYR A 65 3.46 -1.54 -1.99
C TYR A 65 2.83 -0.34 -1.31
N ARG A 66 2.13 -0.61 -0.23
CA ARG A 66 1.60 0.46 0.61
C ARG A 66 2.75 0.98 1.46
N TYR A 67 3.25 2.15 1.09
CA TYR A 67 4.21 2.84 1.93
C TYR A 67 3.50 3.46 3.13
N VAL A 68 4.04 3.24 4.32
CA VAL A 68 3.66 3.98 5.52
C VAL A 68 4.27 5.37 5.44
N LEU A 69 3.46 6.41 5.54
CA LEU A 69 3.98 7.77 5.64
C LEU A 69 4.46 8.05 7.06
N LEU A 70 5.75 8.22 7.21
CA LEU A 70 6.42 8.60 8.46
C LEU A 70 6.63 10.10 8.46
N LEU A 71 5.84 10.82 9.25
CA LEU A 71 5.97 12.25 9.41
C LEU A 71 6.81 12.54 10.67
N LYS A 72 7.96 13.17 10.49
CA LYS A 72 8.91 13.53 11.55
C LYS A 72 8.81 15.00 11.88
N PHE A 73 8.43 15.34 13.11
CA PHE A 73 8.52 16.71 13.63
C PHE A 73 9.91 16.96 14.22
N THR A 74 10.63 17.91 13.66
CA THR A 74 12.04 18.14 13.96
C THR A 74 12.44 19.62 13.81
N TYR A 75 13.64 19.96 14.26
CA TYR A 75 14.34 21.20 13.94
C TYR A 75 15.86 20.94 13.93
N MET A 76 16.63 21.81 13.29
CA MET A 76 18.02 21.57 12.93
C MET A 76 18.92 21.20 14.13
N THR A 77 18.72 21.82 15.29
CA THR A 77 19.55 21.61 16.50
C THR A 77 18.90 20.65 17.51
N CYS A 78 17.93 19.84 17.10
CA CYS A 78 17.23 18.90 17.97
C CYS A 78 18.06 17.66 18.29
N GLY A 79 18.70 17.60 19.45
CA GLY A 79 19.54 16.47 19.86
C GLY A 79 18.78 15.14 19.95
N ASN A 80 17.55 15.15 20.48
CA ASN A 80 16.70 13.94 20.54
C ASN A 80 16.31 13.44 19.16
N CYS A 81 16.16 14.35 18.19
CA CYS A 81 15.81 14.00 16.82
C CYS A 81 16.95 13.26 16.11
N VAL A 82 18.20 13.59 16.42
CA VAL A 82 19.40 12.89 15.91
C VAL A 82 19.43 11.45 16.47
N THR A 83 19.20 11.31 17.76
CA THR A 83 19.15 9.97 18.39
C THR A 83 18.05 9.10 17.79
N ALA A 84 16.84 9.65 17.65
CA ALA A 84 15.73 8.94 17.02
C ALA A 84 16.02 8.58 15.56
N GLN A 85 16.65 9.49 14.79
CA GLN A 85 17.07 9.21 13.42
C GLN A 85 18.02 8.02 13.34
N GLY A 86 18.98 7.90 14.28
CA GLY A 86 19.92 6.79 14.32
C GLY A 86 19.23 5.40 14.38
N TYR A 87 18.06 5.29 15.01
CA TYR A 87 17.30 4.02 14.99
C TYR A 87 16.69 3.72 13.62
N PHE A 88 16.22 4.74 12.89
CA PHE A 88 15.74 4.56 11.52
C PHE A 88 16.89 4.21 10.56
N ASP A 89 18.04 4.86 10.73
CA ASP A 89 19.22 4.60 9.91
C ASP A 89 19.78 3.19 10.13
N ALA A 90 19.53 2.61 11.31
CA ALA A 90 19.93 1.25 11.66
C ALA A 90 18.94 0.17 11.16
N LEU A 91 17.82 0.54 10.53
CA LEU A 91 16.92 -0.42 9.91
C LEU A 91 17.57 -1.09 8.70
N ASP A 92 17.22 -2.34 8.47
CA ASP A 92 17.68 -3.07 7.30
C ASP A 92 16.99 -2.51 6.02
N GLU A 93 17.57 -2.76 4.85
CA GLU A 93 17.02 -2.27 3.58
C GLU A 93 15.58 -2.75 3.36
N ALA A 94 15.31 -4.02 3.65
CA ALA A 94 13.97 -4.58 3.57
C ALA A 94 12.93 -3.86 4.44
N ASP A 95 13.33 -3.35 5.62
CA ASP A 95 12.42 -2.56 6.48
C ASP A 95 12.21 -1.16 5.91
N ARG A 96 13.23 -0.57 5.26
CA ARG A 96 13.17 0.80 4.69
C ARG A 96 12.26 0.90 3.48
N ASP A 97 12.09 -0.19 2.74
CA ASP A 97 11.24 -0.24 1.57
C ASP A 97 9.74 -0.17 1.90
N HIS A 98 9.39 -0.17 3.19
CA HIS A 98 7.99 -0.13 3.65
C HIS A 98 7.49 1.26 4.05
N PHE A 99 8.33 2.29 4.06
CA PHE A 99 7.91 3.63 4.48
C PHE A 99 8.61 4.77 3.74
N LEU A 100 7.94 5.92 3.73
CA LEU A 100 8.46 7.20 3.27
C LEU A 100 8.57 8.16 4.44
N VAL A 101 9.73 8.81 4.60
CA VAL A 101 9.94 9.81 5.65
C VAL A 101 9.74 11.20 5.11
N VAL A 102 8.88 11.98 5.77
CA VAL A 102 8.74 13.42 5.53
C VAL A 102 9.07 14.16 6.81
N ALA A 103 10.04 15.06 6.76
CA ALA A 103 10.42 15.90 7.88
C ALA A 103 9.64 17.22 7.87
N ALA A 104 8.84 17.46 8.90
CA ALA A 104 8.18 18.74 9.15
C ALA A 104 9.09 19.59 10.07
N HIS A 105 9.94 20.40 9.46
CA HIS A 105 10.83 21.30 10.16
C HIS A 105 10.07 22.44 10.85
N GLN A 106 10.53 22.82 12.03
CA GLN A 106 9.91 23.83 12.87
C GLN A 106 10.86 24.98 13.12
N PRO A 107 10.38 26.22 13.40
CA PRO A 107 11.23 27.40 13.55
C PRO A 107 11.98 27.46 14.89
N GLU A 108 12.10 26.34 15.58
CA GLU A 108 12.80 26.23 16.85
C GLU A 108 14.32 26.07 16.67
N GLY A 109 15.04 26.29 17.76
CA GLY A 109 16.48 26.16 17.84
C GLY A 109 17.22 27.51 17.70
N MET A 110 18.52 27.48 17.97
CA MET A 110 19.40 28.62 17.76
C MET A 110 20.67 28.14 17.05
N PRO A 111 20.92 28.57 15.82
CA PRO A 111 20.09 29.46 15.01
C PRO A 111 18.74 28.81 14.64
N MET A 112 17.75 29.64 14.27
CA MET A 112 16.44 29.14 13.80
C MET A 112 16.63 28.24 12.60
N ASP A 113 15.85 27.15 12.56
CA ASP A 113 15.91 26.16 11.48
C ASP A 113 15.56 26.82 10.13
N PRO A 114 16.44 26.82 9.13
CA PRO A 114 16.18 27.45 7.83
C PRO A 114 15.21 26.67 6.94
N TYR A 115 14.88 25.43 7.30
CA TYR A 115 14.00 24.53 6.52
C TYR A 115 12.54 24.54 6.99
N TRP A 116 12.21 25.38 7.99
CA TRP A 116 10.84 25.48 8.46
C TRP A 116 9.90 26.08 7.41
N CYS A 117 8.61 25.72 7.47
CA CYS A 117 7.56 26.33 6.68
C CYS A 117 6.27 26.47 7.51
N SER A 118 5.39 27.38 7.08
CA SER A 118 4.11 27.66 7.75
C SER A 118 3.20 26.44 7.81
N GLU A 119 3.26 25.59 6.78
CA GLU A 119 2.50 24.34 6.68
C GLU A 119 2.96 23.32 7.73
N GLY A 120 4.27 23.23 7.97
CA GLY A 120 4.85 22.41 9.03
C GLY A 120 4.38 22.83 10.42
N ILE A 121 4.32 24.16 10.69
CA ILE A 121 3.77 24.70 11.94
C ILE A 121 2.28 24.38 12.08
N SER A 122 1.51 24.59 11.02
CA SER A 122 0.08 24.29 11.00
C SER A 122 -0.19 22.82 11.25
N LEU A 123 0.60 21.94 10.66
CA LEU A 123 0.50 20.50 10.83
C LEU A 123 0.83 20.07 12.27
N LYS A 124 1.92 20.61 12.85
CA LYS A 124 2.27 20.41 14.26
C LYS A 124 1.12 20.75 15.19
N SER A 125 0.49 21.90 14.95
CA SER A 125 -0.64 22.38 15.76
C SER A 125 -1.87 21.49 15.63
N LYS A 126 -2.24 21.10 14.41
CA LYS A 126 -3.36 20.20 14.14
C LYS A 126 -3.18 18.84 14.78
N MET A 127 -1.99 18.30 14.74
CA MET A 127 -1.63 17.02 15.34
C MET A 127 -1.30 17.10 16.82
N LYS A 128 -1.40 18.29 17.44
CA LYS A 128 -1.15 18.53 18.88
C LYS A 128 0.21 18.04 19.35
N VAL A 129 1.23 18.18 18.51
CA VAL A 129 2.60 17.80 18.85
C VAL A 129 3.20 18.79 19.83
N GLY A 130 3.42 18.35 21.08
CA GLY A 130 3.94 19.18 22.17
C GLY A 130 5.45 19.11 22.37
N VAL A 131 6.11 18.06 21.88
CA VAL A 131 7.52 17.79 22.14
C VAL A 131 8.24 17.27 20.89
N TYR A 132 9.57 17.35 20.90
CA TYR A 132 10.45 16.76 19.89
C TYR A 132 11.31 15.64 20.54
N SER A 133 11.63 14.58 19.90
CA SER A 133 11.28 14.15 18.57
C SER A 133 9.92 13.43 18.62
N THR A 134 8.96 13.85 17.82
CA THR A 134 7.69 13.17 17.66
C THR A 134 7.55 12.70 16.22
N TRP A 135 7.06 11.50 16.05
CA TRP A 135 6.82 10.86 14.76
C TRP A 135 5.35 10.48 14.64
N SER A 136 4.79 10.58 13.47
CA SER A 136 3.46 10.08 13.16
C SER A 136 3.52 9.08 12.03
N TYR A 137 2.73 8.04 12.16
CA TYR A 137 2.53 7.03 11.12
C TYR A 137 1.17 7.29 10.46
N ASN A 138 1.16 7.56 9.16
CA ASN A 138 -0.04 7.87 8.37
C ASN A 138 -0.93 8.98 8.97
N PHE A 139 -0.36 9.99 9.64
CA PHE A 139 -1.03 11.10 10.35
C PHE A 139 -1.88 10.71 11.56
N GLU A 140 -1.82 9.49 12.06
CA GLU A 140 -2.70 9.05 13.16
C GLU A 140 -1.93 8.84 14.44
N ASP A 141 -1.06 7.85 14.49
CA ASP A 141 -0.35 7.51 15.70
C ASP A 141 0.84 8.45 15.93
N LEU A 142 0.89 9.05 17.13
CA LEU A 142 2.03 9.86 17.57
C LEU A 142 2.94 9.04 18.46
N VAL A 143 4.19 8.90 18.05
CA VAL A 143 5.24 8.29 18.87
C VAL A 143 6.25 9.34 19.26
N VAL A 144 6.39 9.57 20.56
CA VAL A 144 7.36 10.50 21.11
C VAL A 144 8.70 9.82 21.29
N GLY A 145 9.70 10.30 20.58
CA GLY A 145 11.06 9.74 20.59
C GLY A 145 11.93 10.25 21.73
N ILE A 146 11.36 10.47 22.94
CA ILE A 146 12.10 10.96 24.10
C ILE A 146 12.33 9.81 25.08
N GLY A 147 13.59 9.55 25.37
CA GLY A 147 14.02 8.61 26.38
C GLY A 147 14.36 7.21 25.86
N ALA A 148 15.15 6.47 26.65
CA ALA A 148 15.57 5.13 26.33
C ALA A 148 14.35 4.19 26.31
N GLY A 149 14.04 3.63 25.14
CA GLY A 149 12.97 2.65 24.97
C GLY A 149 11.69 3.16 24.27
N ALA A 150 11.50 4.47 24.12
CA ALA A 150 10.33 5.00 23.40
C ALA A 150 10.42 4.74 21.89
N ILE A 151 11.61 4.88 21.32
CA ILE A 151 11.92 4.49 19.93
C ILE A 151 13.06 3.46 19.96
N SER A 152 12.86 2.35 19.27
CA SER A 152 13.83 1.31 19.02
C SER A 152 13.59 0.70 17.65
N LYS A 153 14.56 -0.02 17.09
CA LYS A 153 14.40 -0.77 15.84
C LYS A 153 13.15 -1.68 15.88
N THR A 154 12.92 -2.34 17.02
CA THR A 154 11.75 -3.23 17.19
C THR A 154 10.44 -2.45 17.24
N SER A 155 10.38 -1.33 17.98
CA SER A 155 9.15 -0.54 18.06
C SER A 155 8.81 0.13 16.72
N ILE A 156 9.80 0.55 15.95
CA ILE A 156 9.61 1.09 14.59
C ILE A 156 8.97 0.02 13.69
N ARG A 157 9.52 -1.19 13.65
CA ARG A 157 8.97 -2.31 12.87
C ARG A 157 7.54 -2.64 13.26
N GLN A 158 7.23 -2.64 14.54
CA GLN A 158 5.89 -2.90 15.05
C GLN A 158 4.91 -1.82 14.59
N GLN A 159 5.29 -0.55 14.65
CA GLN A 159 4.45 0.57 14.21
C GLN A 159 4.24 0.56 12.70
N ILE A 160 5.28 0.29 11.90
CA ILE A 160 5.14 0.13 10.45
C ILE A 160 4.16 -1.00 10.14
N SER A 161 4.36 -2.18 10.72
CA SER A 161 3.48 -3.34 10.52
C SER A 161 2.03 -3.09 10.98
N HIS A 162 1.84 -2.30 12.05
CA HIS A 162 0.51 -1.88 12.50
C HIS A 162 -0.13 -0.95 11.47
N ALA A 163 0.59 0.09 11.05
CA ALA A 163 0.09 1.07 10.09
C ALA A 163 -0.24 0.45 8.71
N GLU A 164 0.49 -0.57 8.28
CA GLU A 164 0.19 -1.33 7.05
C GLU A 164 -1.13 -2.10 7.14
N LYS A 165 -1.47 -2.62 8.31
CA LYS A 165 -2.66 -3.45 8.54
C LYS A 165 -3.93 -2.64 8.78
N THR A 166 -3.80 -1.47 9.38
CA THR A 166 -4.93 -0.66 9.82
C THR A 166 -5.69 -0.04 8.64
N TYR A 167 -5.03 0.14 7.49
CA TYR A 167 -5.62 0.73 6.29
C TYR A 167 -5.56 -0.27 5.13
N PRO A 168 -6.60 -1.10 4.94
CA PRO A 168 -6.68 -1.95 3.76
C PRO A 168 -6.75 -1.09 2.49
N ALA A 169 -6.07 -1.55 1.46
CA ALA A 169 -6.07 -0.91 0.12
C ALA A 169 -7.44 -1.02 -0.54
#